data_0cec477bdf89efaebe071b85ae15efba
#
_entry.id   0cec477bdf89efaebe071b85ae15efba
#
_cell.length_a   1.000
_cell.length_b   1.000
_cell.length_c   1.000
_cell.angle_alpha   90.00
_cell.angle_beta   90.00
_cell.angle_gamma   90.00
#
_symmetry.space_group_name_H-M   'P 1'
#
loop_
_entity.id
_entity.type
_entity.pdbx_description
1 polymer ?
#
loop_
_entity_poly.entity_id
_entity_poly.type
_entity_poly.pdbx_seq_one_letter_code
_entity_poly.pdbx_strand_id
1 'polypeptide(L)'
;MSAGLIAVAALVVAIAAFVQGSTGLGFALIVAPVVGIFEPALLPVLLLVLMIPLNLYVAWRERTSVDRGGAGWITVGRFAGTLGGLWVLVAVPVSKLSLLIGVSTVVAALAALIAPSFRPGRLAFVAAGVFTGITETSTGIGGPPLALVYQHRPAPVLRSTVALCFVVGEVLSLGLLAANGQVHAPQLRAAMLLIPALALGALTSRWVHHRVDGPVMRGVVLTFAIVSGAVLLLRG
;
A
#
# COMPACT_ATOMS: atom_id res chain seq x y z
N MET A 1 -22.12 0.46 4.45
CA MET A 1 -21.88 -0.50 3.36
C MET A 1 -23.01 -1.52 3.32
N SER A 2 -23.56 -1.81 2.12
CA SER A 2 -24.50 -2.91 1.92
C SER A 2 -23.82 -4.27 2.07
N ALA A 3 -24.58 -5.35 2.34
CA ALA A 3 -24.01 -6.70 2.47
C ALA A 3 -23.27 -7.14 1.20
N GLY A 4 -23.78 -6.80 0.01
CA GLY A 4 -23.10 -7.07 -1.26
C GLY A 4 -21.78 -6.35 -1.41
N LEU A 5 -21.69 -5.10 -0.98
CA LEU A 5 -20.45 -4.32 -1.02
C LEU A 5 -19.41 -4.88 -0.05
N ILE A 6 -19.82 -5.34 1.14
CA ILE A 6 -18.93 -6.02 2.10
C ILE A 6 -18.36 -7.29 1.48
N ALA A 7 -19.19 -8.10 0.81
CA ALA A 7 -18.74 -9.33 0.16
C ALA A 7 -17.71 -9.06 -0.96
N VAL A 8 -17.95 -8.06 -1.81
CA VAL A 8 -17.01 -7.65 -2.85
C VAL A 8 -15.70 -7.14 -2.22
N ALA A 9 -15.79 -6.28 -1.20
CA ALA A 9 -14.61 -5.76 -0.51
C ALA A 9 -13.81 -6.88 0.17
N ALA A 10 -14.47 -7.86 0.79
CA ALA A 10 -13.82 -9.02 1.41
C ALA A 10 -13.07 -9.88 0.38
N LEU A 11 -13.69 -10.16 -0.77
CA LEU A 11 -13.03 -10.89 -1.85
C LEU A 11 -11.79 -10.14 -2.37
N VAL A 12 -11.93 -8.84 -2.62
CA VAL A 12 -10.83 -7.99 -3.11
C VAL A 12 -9.69 -7.92 -2.08
N VAL A 13 -10.02 -7.76 -0.79
CA VAL A 13 -9.03 -7.76 0.31
C VAL A 13 -8.33 -9.10 0.42
N ALA A 14 -9.04 -10.23 0.31
CA ALA A 14 -8.41 -11.55 0.35
C ALA A 14 -7.43 -11.76 -0.81
N ILE A 15 -7.84 -11.41 -2.04
CA ILE A 15 -6.97 -11.48 -3.22
C ILE A 15 -5.76 -10.55 -3.06
N ALA A 16 -5.98 -9.30 -2.63
CA ALA A 16 -4.91 -8.33 -2.45
C ALA A 16 -3.91 -8.74 -1.35
N ALA A 17 -4.40 -9.32 -0.25
CA ALA A 17 -3.56 -9.84 0.82
C ALA A 17 -2.74 -11.07 0.37
N PHE A 18 -3.32 -11.94 -0.44
CA PHE A 18 -2.60 -13.03 -1.09
C PHE A 18 -1.49 -12.51 -2.00
N VAL A 19 -1.78 -11.52 -2.85
CA VAL A 19 -0.80 -10.90 -3.75
C VAL A 19 0.32 -10.25 -2.95
N GLN A 20 0.00 -9.39 -1.98
CA GLN A 20 0.99 -8.72 -1.13
C GLN A 20 1.86 -9.74 -0.36
N GLY A 21 1.24 -10.75 0.23
CA GLY A 21 1.95 -11.79 0.97
C GLY A 21 2.88 -12.64 0.09
N SER A 22 2.58 -12.76 -1.20
CA SER A 22 3.38 -13.51 -2.17
C SER A 22 4.51 -12.67 -2.78
N THR A 23 4.24 -11.41 -3.13
CA THR A 23 5.16 -10.54 -3.89
C THR A 23 5.83 -9.47 -3.04
N GLY A 24 5.25 -9.14 -1.87
CA GLY A 24 5.65 -8.02 -1.01
C GLY A 24 5.00 -6.69 -1.35
N LEU A 25 4.18 -6.62 -2.41
CA LEU A 25 3.58 -5.40 -2.94
C LEU A 25 2.21 -5.70 -3.57
N GLY A 26 1.37 -4.66 -3.70
CA GLY A 26 0.17 -4.74 -4.51
C GLY A 26 -1.15 -4.58 -3.75
N PHE A 27 -1.19 -4.78 -2.43
CA PHE A 27 -2.43 -4.67 -1.65
C PHE A 27 -3.16 -3.34 -1.91
N ALA A 28 -2.48 -2.23 -1.69
CA ALA A 28 -3.08 -0.91 -1.87
C ALA A 28 -3.44 -0.63 -3.33
N LEU A 29 -2.63 -1.08 -4.30
CA LEU A 29 -2.92 -0.89 -5.73
C LEU A 29 -4.18 -1.63 -6.19
N ILE A 30 -4.57 -2.69 -5.48
CA ILE A 30 -5.80 -3.45 -5.76
C ILE A 30 -6.98 -2.89 -4.96
N VAL A 31 -6.81 -2.66 -3.66
CA VAL A 31 -7.92 -2.29 -2.77
C VAL A 31 -8.30 -0.81 -2.90
N ALA A 32 -7.32 0.10 -3.01
CA ALA A 32 -7.59 1.54 -3.04
C ALA A 32 -8.54 1.96 -4.16
N PRO A 33 -8.34 1.59 -5.43
CA PRO A 33 -9.24 2.01 -6.48
C PRO A 33 -10.62 1.37 -6.37
N VAL A 34 -10.72 0.11 -5.91
CA VAL A 34 -12.02 -0.54 -5.75
C VAL A 34 -12.82 0.11 -4.62
N VAL A 35 -12.21 0.32 -3.45
CA VAL A 35 -12.87 1.01 -2.33
C VAL A 35 -13.15 2.47 -2.70
N GLY A 36 -12.23 3.13 -3.40
CA GLY A 36 -12.38 4.51 -3.87
C GLY A 36 -13.56 4.74 -4.80
N ILE A 37 -13.98 3.71 -5.58
CA ILE A 37 -15.17 3.78 -6.44
C ILE A 37 -16.48 3.83 -5.63
N PHE A 38 -16.52 3.11 -4.49
CA PHE A 38 -17.76 2.94 -3.73
C PHE A 38 -17.82 3.80 -2.47
N GLU A 39 -16.70 3.90 -1.75
CA GLU A 39 -16.63 4.53 -0.42
C GLU A 39 -15.27 5.24 -0.21
N PRO A 40 -14.95 6.28 -0.98
CA PRO A 40 -13.64 6.95 -0.91
C PRO A 40 -13.32 7.51 0.48
N ALA A 41 -14.34 7.86 1.27
CA ALA A 41 -14.20 8.38 2.63
C ALA A 41 -13.61 7.36 3.63
N LEU A 42 -13.58 6.06 3.28
CA LEU A 42 -12.90 5.06 4.10
C LEU A 42 -11.36 5.13 3.97
N LEU A 43 -10.87 5.72 2.90
CA LEU A 43 -9.44 5.84 2.61
C LEU A 43 -8.86 7.15 3.18
N PRO A 44 -7.57 7.16 3.55
CA PRO A 44 -6.60 6.06 3.53
C PRO A 44 -6.68 5.13 4.75
N VAL A 45 -7.39 5.50 5.81
CA VAL A 45 -7.37 4.85 7.13
C VAL A 45 -7.67 3.35 7.06
N LEU A 46 -8.68 2.95 6.27
CA LEU A 46 -9.01 1.54 6.05
C LEU A 46 -7.79 0.72 5.60
N LEU A 47 -7.05 1.23 4.63
CA LEU A 47 -5.85 0.56 4.11
C LEU A 47 -4.76 0.47 5.16
N LEU A 48 -4.45 1.58 5.84
CA LEU A 48 -3.41 1.62 6.87
C LEU A 48 -3.69 0.60 7.98
N VAL A 49 -4.95 0.51 8.45
CA VAL A 49 -5.34 -0.45 9.49
C VAL A 49 -5.21 -1.89 9.02
N LEU A 50 -5.62 -2.21 7.79
CA LEU A 50 -5.53 -3.56 7.24
C LEU A 50 -4.09 -3.96 6.91
N MET A 51 -3.28 -3.02 6.45
CA MET A 51 -1.91 -3.32 6.03
C MET A 51 -0.96 -3.56 7.21
N ILE A 52 -1.18 -2.95 8.37
CA ILE A 52 -0.32 -3.16 9.56
C ILE A 52 -0.20 -4.67 9.90
N PRO A 53 -1.27 -5.42 10.17
CA PRO A 53 -1.14 -6.84 10.50
C PRO A 53 -0.61 -7.67 9.33
N LEU A 54 -0.94 -7.32 8.09
CA LEU A 54 -0.44 -8.00 6.90
C LEU A 54 1.07 -7.84 6.76
N ASN A 55 1.57 -6.61 6.83
CA ASN A 55 2.98 -6.31 6.68
C ASN A 55 3.81 -6.79 7.89
N LEU A 56 3.22 -6.73 9.09
CA LEU A 56 3.86 -7.32 10.28
C LEU A 56 4.07 -8.82 10.12
N TYR A 57 3.06 -9.54 9.58
CA TYR A 57 3.16 -10.97 9.27
C TYR A 57 4.26 -11.24 8.24
N VAL A 58 4.32 -10.48 7.14
CA VAL A 58 5.32 -10.67 6.07
C VAL A 58 6.73 -10.36 6.59
N ALA A 59 6.90 -9.24 7.30
CA ALA A 59 8.19 -8.84 7.89
C ALA A 59 8.69 -9.88 8.90
N TRP A 60 7.81 -10.41 9.74
CA TRP A 60 8.16 -11.44 10.72
C TRP A 60 8.53 -12.77 10.06
N ARG A 61 7.78 -13.19 9.03
CA ARG A 61 8.02 -14.45 8.30
C ARG A 61 9.41 -14.51 7.67
N GLU A 62 9.92 -13.39 7.16
CA GLU A 62 11.21 -13.31 6.46
C GLU A 62 12.21 -12.37 7.18
N ARG A 63 12.10 -12.23 8.51
CA ARG A 63 12.85 -11.27 9.32
C ARG A 63 14.37 -11.36 9.23
N THR A 64 14.90 -12.52 8.84
CA THR A 64 16.35 -12.75 8.66
C THR A 64 16.91 -12.10 7.40
N SER A 65 16.04 -11.73 6.45
CA SER A 65 16.41 -11.16 5.16
C SER A 65 16.30 -9.62 5.11
N VAL A 66 16.00 -8.97 6.22
CA VAL A 66 15.77 -7.51 6.27
C VAL A 66 17.06 -6.72 6.03
N ASP A 67 17.05 -5.80 5.05
CA ASP A 67 18.06 -4.76 4.87
C ASP A 67 17.80 -3.61 5.86
N ARG A 68 18.41 -3.72 7.05
CA ARG A 68 18.24 -2.73 8.13
C ARG A 68 18.78 -1.35 7.74
N GLY A 69 19.85 -1.31 6.92
CA GLY A 69 20.46 -0.06 6.48
C GLY A 69 19.53 0.72 5.55
N GLY A 70 19.02 0.08 4.50
CA GLY A 70 18.05 0.67 3.59
C GLY A 70 16.75 1.06 4.28
N ALA A 71 16.21 0.18 5.15
CA ALA A 71 15.01 0.47 5.94
C ALA A 71 15.16 1.71 6.83
N GLY A 72 16.33 1.89 7.46
CA GLY A 72 16.63 3.07 8.28
C GLY A 72 16.55 4.37 7.47
N TRP A 73 17.20 4.42 6.28
CA TRP A 73 17.16 5.61 5.42
C TRP A 73 15.77 5.90 4.86
N ILE A 74 15.00 4.85 4.50
CA ILE A 74 13.61 5.00 4.09
C ILE A 74 12.78 5.59 5.23
N THR A 75 12.95 5.10 6.46
CA THR A 75 12.24 5.59 7.64
C THR A 75 12.51 7.07 7.89
N VAL A 76 13.76 7.53 7.75
CA VAL A 76 14.10 8.95 7.83
C VAL A 76 13.32 9.79 6.83
N GLY A 77 13.26 9.36 5.56
CA GLY A 77 12.45 10.03 4.53
C GLY A 77 10.96 10.02 4.85
N ARG A 78 10.46 8.93 5.40
CA ARG A 78 9.03 8.78 5.72
C ARG A 78 8.54 9.76 6.78
N PHE A 79 9.35 10.13 7.76
CA PHE A 79 8.96 11.16 8.74
C PHE A 79 8.55 12.47 8.04
N ALA A 80 9.39 12.97 7.12
CA ALA A 80 9.07 14.18 6.37
C ALA A 80 7.89 13.95 5.40
N GLY A 81 7.89 12.81 4.70
CA GLY A 81 6.84 12.46 3.75
C GLY A 81 5.46 12.32 4.38
N THR A 82 5.37 11.72 5.57
CA THR A 82 4.10 11.53 6.29
C THR A 82 3.45 12.87 6.66
N LEU A 83 4.23 13.87 7.07
CA LEU A 83 3.73 15.23 7.31
C LEU A 83 3.19 15.86 6.02
N GLY A 84 3.93 15.72 4.91
CA GLY A 84 3.47 16.19 3.59
C GLY A 84 2.18 15.48 3.14
N GLY A 85 2.06 14.18 3.39
CA GLY A 85 0.86 13.40 3.08
C GLY A 85 -0.37 13.82 3.88
N LEU A 86 -0.21 14.13 5.17
CA LEU A 86 -1.29 14.70 5.98
C LEU A 86 -1.74 16.06 5.41
N TRP A 87 -0.79 16.94 5.08
CA TRP A 87 -1.12 18.22 4.47
C TRP A 87 -1.93 18.06 3.18
N VAL A 88 -1.50 17.15 2.29
CA VAL A 88 -2.24 16.85 1.06
C VAL A 88 -3.66 16.34 1.37
N LEU A 89 -3.81 15.41 2.31
CA LEU A 89 -5.12 14.84 2.67
C LEU A 89 -6.07 15.90 3.22
N VAL A 90 -5.58 16.78 4.09
CA VAL A 90 -6.40 17.84 4.70
C VAL A 90 -6.74 18.95 3.70
N ALA A 91 -5.83 19.26 2.75
CA ALA A 91 -6.05 20.27 1.73
C ALA A 91 -7.02 19.82 0.62
N VAL A 92 -7.20 18.52 0.41
CA VAL A 92 -8.06 17.98 -0.65
C VAL A 92 -9.47 17.76 -0.13
N PRO A 93 -10.51 18.40 -0.72
CA PRO A 93 -11.90 18.15 -0.35
C PRO A 93 -12.29 16.68 -0.55
N VAL A 94 -13.20 16.17 0.29
CA VAL A 94 -13.70 14.77 0.22
C VAL A 94 -14.23 14.43 -1.18
N SER A 95 -14.87 15.39 -1.85
CA SER A 95 -15.37 15.23 -3.24
C SER A 95 -14.27 15.00 -4.27
N LYS A 96 -13.01 15.28 -3.96
CA LYS A 96 -11.85 15.07 -4.84
C LYS A 96 -10.98 13.88 -4.43
N LEU A 97 -11.35 13.15 -3.37
CA LEU A 97 -10.57 12.00 -2.90
C LEU A 97 -10.50 10.91 -3.97
N SER A 98 -11.59 10.61 -4.66
CA SER A 98 -11.60 9.62 -5.75
C SER A 98 -10.60 10.00 -6.86
N LEU A 99 -10.58 11.28 -7.23
CA LEU A 99 -9.62 11.81 -8.21
C LEU A 99 -8.16 11.65 -7.71
N LEU A 100 -7.89 12.04 -6.47
CA LEU A 100 -6.57 11.90 -5.86
C LEU A 100 -6.09 10.44 -5.85
N ILE A 101 -6.96 9.51 -5.43
CA ILE A 101 -6.68 8.07 -5.40
C ILE A 101 -6.44 7.55 -6.82
N GLY A 102 -7.30 7.91 -7.77
CA GLY A 102 -7.19 7.50 -9.17
C GLY A 102 -5.87 7.97 -9.80
N VAL A 103 -5.54 9.26 -9.68
CA VAL A 103 -4.27 9.83 -10.15
C VAL A 103 -3.09 9.12 -9.49
N SER A 104 -3.10 9.00 -8.17
CA SER A 104 -2.02 8.34 -7.43
C SER A 104 -1.83 6.89 -7.86
N THR A 105 -2.93 6.15 -8.07
CA THR A 105 -2.88 4.75 -8.51
C THR A 105 -2.25 4.63 -9.90
N VAL A 106 -2.71 5.43 -10.87
CA VAL A 106 -2.22 5.38 -12.25
C VAL A 106 -0.77 5.83 -12.33
N VAL A 107 -0.43 6.96 -11.70
CA VAL A 107 0.95 7.49 -11.69
C VAL A 107 1.90 6.48 -11.02
N ALA A 108 1.50 5.90 -9.90
CA ALA A 108 2.28 4.90 -9.20
C ALA A 108 2.51 3.64 -10.04
N ALA A 109 1.48 3.14 -10.73
CA ALA A 109 1.58 1.97 -11.59
C ALA A 109 2.45 2.25 -12.82
N LEU A 110 2.28 3.40 -13.48
CA LEU A 110 3.11 3.81 -14.62
C LEU A 110 4.57 4.00 -14.21
N ALA A 111 4.83 4.70 -13.10
CA ALA A 111 6.18 4.85 -12.58
C ALA A 111 6.87 3.50 -12.32
N ALA A 112 6.12 2.52 -11.79
CA ALA A 112 6.63 1.17 -11.57
C ALA A 112 6.92 0.41 -12.88
N LEU A 113 6.21 0.72 -13.98
CA LEU A 113 6.42 0.08 -15.28
C LEU A 113 7.66 0.65 -16.01
N ILE A 114 7.83 1.98 -16.00
CA ILE A 114 8.86 2.67 -16.81
C ILE A 114 10.17 2.91 -16.07
N ALA A 115 10.19 2.63 -14.77
CA ALA A 115 11.33 2.93 -13.92
C ALA A 115 12.60 2.19 -14.40
N PRO A 116 13.70 2.92 -14.67
CA PRO A 116 14.95 2.31 -15.08
C PRO A 116 15.58 1.53 -13.93
N SER A 117 16.39 0.54 -14.30
CA SER A 117 17.21 -0.16 -13.32
C SER A 117 18.37 0.73 -12.86
N PHE A 118 18.52 0.91 -11.55
CA PHE A 118 19.65 1.63 -10.97
C PHE A 118 20.09 0.99 -9.64
N ARG A 119 21.28 1.32 -9.17
CA ARG A 119 21.74 0.90 -7.84
C ARG A 119 21.38 2.01 -6.84
N PRO A 120 20.45 1.77 -5.91
CA PRO A 120 20.04 2.81 -4.98
C PRO A 120 21.12 3.14 -3.97
N GLY A 121 21.45 4.42 -3.84
CA GLY A 121 22.25 4.98 -2.75
C GLY A 121 21.38 5.49 -1.62
N ARG A 122 21.98 6.04 -0.56
CA ARG A 122 21.27 6.59 0.61
C ARG A 122 20.19 7.61 0.23
N LEU A 123 20.52 8.53 -0.69
CA LEU A 123 19.57 9.55 -1.15
C LEU A 123 18.35 8.95 -1.84
N ALA A 124 18.53 7.87 -2.63
CA ALA A 124 17.40 7.19 -3.26
C ALA A 124 16.47 6.51 -2.23
N PHE A 125 17.03 5.93 -1.16
CA PHE A 125 16.22 5.39 -0.07
C PHE A 125 15.45 6.48 0.68
N VAL A 126 16.09 7.61 1.00
CA VAL A 126 15.41 8.76 1.64
C VAL A 126 14.31 9.30 0.72
N ALA A 127 14.60 9.52 -0.56
CA ALA A 127 13.60 9.98 -1.53
C ALA A 127 12.43 9.01 -1.64
N ALA A 128 12.70 7.70 -1.76
CA ALA A 128 11.64 6.68 -1.75
C ALA A 128 10.80 6.75 -0.47
N GLY A 129 11.41 6.98 0.69
CA GLY A 129 10.73 7.19 1.95
C GLY A 129 9.81 8.42 1.93
N VAL A 130 10.31 9.57 1.44
CA VAL A 130 9.52 10.82 1.34
C VAL A 130 8.31 10.59 0.43
N PHE A 131 8.51 10.09 -0.79
CA PHE A 131 7.41 9.84 -1.73
C PHE A 131 6.41 8.83 -1.19
N THR A 132 6.88 7.72 -0.61
CA THR A 132 6.01 6.73 0.03
C THR A 132 5.22 7.34 1.17
N GLY A 133 5.85 8.16 2.02
CA GLY A 133 5.18 8.83 3.14
C GLY A 133 4.07 9.77 2.65
N ILE A 134 4.33 10.58 1.63
CA ILE A 134 3.32 11.48 1.04
C ILE A 134 2.14 10.68 0.49
N THR A 135 2.41 9.74 -0.41
CA THR A 135 1.35 9.03 -1.14
C THR A 135 0.57 8.07 -0.23
N GLU A 136 1.24 7.34 0.65
CA GLU A 136 0.58 6.39 1.54
C GLU A 136 -0.29 7.11 2.59
N THR A 137 0.19 8.20 3.18
CA THR A 137 -0.59 8.94 4.18
C THR A 137 -1.79 9.62 3.55
N SER A 138 -1.68 10.11 2.31
CA SER A 138 -2.77 10.80 1.62
C SER A 138 -3.77 9.86 0.93
N THR A 139 -3.32 8.71 0.40
CA THR A 139 -4.16 7.81 -0.42
C THR A 139 -4.17 6.35 0.01
N GLY A 140 -3.27 5.96 0.91
CA GLY A 140 -3.00 4.57 1.27
C GLY A 140 -2.05 3.84 0.32
N ILE A 141 -1.55 4.48 -0.75
CA ILE A 141 -0.74 3.83 -1.80
C ILE A 141 0.73 4.22 -1.65
N GLY A 142 1.56 3.34 -1.07
CA GLY A 142 2.98 3.60 -0.81
C GLY A 142 3.96 2.68 -1.56
N GLY A 143 3.47 1.66 -2.26
CA GLY A 143 4.30 0.58 -2.80
C GLY A 143 5.35 0.95 -3.85
N PRO A 144 5.01 1.68 -4.89
CA PRO A 144 5.87 1.84 -6.06
C PRO A 144 7.26 2.46 -5.80
N PRO A 145 7.44 3.50 -4.97
CA PRO A 145 8.77 4.03 -4.67
C PRO A 145 9.67 3.00 -3.96
N LEU A 146 9.10 2.18 -3.06
CA LEU A 146 9.83 1.13 -2.36
C LEU A 146 10.17 -0.03 -3.30
N ALA A 147 9.23 -0.41 -4.18
CA ALA A 147 9.48 -1.40 -5.21
C ALA A 147 10.66 -1.02 -6.10
N LEU A 148 10.76 0.24 -6.47
CA LEU A 148 11.81 0.76 -7.34
C LEU A 148 13.20 0.61 -6.72
N VAL A 149 13.37 0.95 -5.46
CA VAL A 149 14.69 0.87 -4.79
C VAL A 149 15.09 -0.56 -4.41
N TYR A 150 14.15 -1.50 -4.40
CA TYR A 150 14.42 -2.92 -4.08
C TYR A 150 14.26 -3.86 -5.28
N GLN A 151 13.94 -3.39 -6.50
CA GLN A 151 13.62 -4.23 -7.66
C GLN A 151 14.70 -5.22 -8.08
N HIS A 152 15.96 -4.96 -7.74
CA HIS A 152 17.12 -5.84 -8.06
C HIS A 152 17.58 -6.66 -6.86
N ARG A 153 16.93 -6.56 -5.72
CA ARG A 153 17.28 -7.36 -4.55
C ARG A 153 16.57 -8.72 -4.60
N PRO A 154 17.13 -9.75 -3.96
CA PRO A 154 16.45 -11.04 -3.82
C PRO A 154 15.04 -10.85 -3.26
N ALA A 155 14.07 -11.63 -3.74
CA ALA A 155 12.66 -11.49 -3.35
C ALA A 155 12.42 -11.51 -1.83
N PRO A 156 13.11 -12.36 -1.02
CA PRO A 156 12.97 -12.30 0.44
C PRO A 156 13.41 -10.96 1.05
N VAL A 157 14.50 -10.36 0.52
CA VAL A 157 15.00 -9.04 0.98
C VAL A 157 13.99 -7.95 0.64
N LEU A 158 13.46 -7.95 -0.60
CA LEU A 158 12.43 -7.00 -1.01
C LEU A 158 11.19 -7.13 -0.11
N ARG A 159 10.63 -8.34 0.00
CA ARG A 159 9.38 -8.56 0.78
C ARG A 159 9.53 -8.16 2.24
N SER A 160 10.59 -8.64 2.92
CA SER A 160 10.77 -8.38 4.35
C SER A 160 11.09 -6.93 4.65
N THR A 161 11.94 -6.30 3.83
CA THR A 161 12.36 -4.90 4.06
C THR A 161 11.23 -3.93 3.75
N VAL A 162 10.55 -4.13 2.62
CA VAL A 162 9.40 -3.29 2.24
C VAL A 162 8.27 -3.44 3.26
N ALA A 163 7.98 -4.66 3.70
CA ALA A 163 6.96 -4.88 4.73
C ALA A 163 7.32 -4.19 6.06
N LEU A 164 8.59 -4.24 6.49
CA LEU A 164 9.03 -3.51 7.68
C LEU A 164 8.88 -1.99 7.50
N CYS A 165 9.28 -1.45 6.36
CA CYS A 165 9.11 -0.03 6.04
C CYS A 165 7.64 0.38 6.05
N PHE A 166 6.75 -0.49 5.56
CA PHE A 166 5.31 -0.26 5.63
C PHE A 166 4.79 -0.25 7.07
N VAL A 167 5.10 -1.25 7.89
CA VAL A 167 4.66 -1.28 9.29
C VAL A 167 5.03 0.02 10.01
N VAL A 168 6.30 0.45 9.89
CA VAL A 168 6.75 1.68 10.52
C VAL A 168 5.99 2.89 9.99
N GLY A 169 5.83 2.99 8.66
CA GLY A 169 5.15 4.12 8.05
C GLY A 169 3.65 4.14 8.30
N GLU A 170 2.99 2.99 8.26
CA GLU A 170 1.55 2.85 8.54
C GLU A 170 1.22 3.26 9.99
N VAL A 171 2.06 2.84 10.95
CA VAL A 171 1.93 3.25 12.36
C VAL A 171 2.13 4.76 12.50
N LEU A 172 3.15 5.34 11.84
CA LEU A 172 3.38 6.79 11.84
C LEU A 172 2.21 7.54 11.19
N SER A 173 1.76 7.10 10.01
CA SER A 173 0.66 7.73 9.27
C SER A 173 -0.64 7.65 10.06
N LEU A 174 -0.99 6.47 10.58
CA LEU A 174 -2.20 6.27 11.37
C LEU A 174 -2.18 7.08 12.66
N GLY A 175 -1.03 7.11 13.35
CA GLY A 175 -0.84 7.92 14.56
C GLY A 175 -1.00 9.42 14.28
N LEU A 176 -0.40 9.92 13.19
CA LEU A 176 -0.51 11.32 12.79
C LEU A 176 -1.95 11.68 12.37
N LEU A 177 -2.61 10.80 11.59
CA LEU A 177 -4.02 10.98 11.20
C LEU A 177 -4.95 10.98 12.41
N ALA A 178 -4.73 10.08 13.37
CA ALA A 178 -5.50 10.02 14.60
C ALA A 178 -5.33 11.30 15.46
N ALA A 179 -4.09 11.78 15.60
CA ALA A 179 -3.78 13.02 16.34
C ALA A 179 -4.44 14.26 15.70
N ASN A 180 -4.72 14.21 14.38
CA ASN A 180 -5.39 15.28 13.65
C ASN A 180 -6.89 15.04 13.40
N GLY A 181 -7.51 14.09 14.10
CA GLY A 181 -8.95 13.83 14.01
C GLY A 181 -9.42 13.24 12.68
N GLN A 182 -8.54 12.67 11.87
CA GLN A 182 -8.86 12.09 10.56
C GLN A 182 -9.28 10.61 10.63
N VAL A 183 -9.21 10.00 11.81
CA VAL A 183 -9.61 8.60 12.03
C VAL A 183 -11.02 8.56 12.60
N HIS A 184 -11.94 7.94 11.87
CA HIS A 184 -13.34 7.88 12.22
C HIS A 184 -13.85 6.44 12.43
N ALA A 185 -14.86 6.26 13.28
CA ALA A 185 -15.41 4.96 13.62
C ALA A 185 -15.86 4.11 12.40
N PRO A 186 -16.47 4.66 11.34
CA PRO A 186 -16.84 3.88 10.15
C PRO A 186 -15.65 3.21 9.46
N GLN A 187 -14.50 3.88 9.39
CA GLN A 187 -13.26 3.34 8.79
C GLN A 187 -12.74 2.15 9.60
N LEU A 188 -12.71 2.29 10.93
CA LEU A 188 -12.26 1.21 11.83
C LEU A 188 -13.20 0.01 11.80
N ARG A 189 -14.53 0.25 11.81
CA ARG A 189 -15.52 -0.82 11.69
C ARG A 189 -15.39 -1.58 10.38
N ALA A 190 -15.22 -0.88 9.26
CA ALA A 190 -15.00 -1.51 7.96
C ALA A 190 -13.72 -2.34 7.95
N ALA A 191 -12.62 -1.84 8.54
CA ALA A 191 -11.38 -2.58 8.66
C ALA A 191 -11.56 -3.86 9.48
N MET A 192 -12.20 -3.78 10.64
CA MET A 192 -12.45 -4.95 11.50
C MET A 192 -13.27 -6.03 10.79
N LEU A 193 -14.30 -5.65 10.02
CA LEU A 193 -15.10 -6.60 9.23
C LEU A 193 -14.28 -7.31 8.14
N LEU A 194 -13.22 -6.68 7.62
CA LEU A 194 -12.40 -7.21 6.54
C LEU A 194 -11.16 -7.99 7.03
N ILE A 195 -10.83 -7.96 8.34
CA ILE A 195 -9.71 -8.73 8.92
C ILE A 195 -9.78 -10.22 8.61
N PRO A 196 -10.93 -10.92 8.69
CA PRO A 196 -10.98 -12.35 8.36
C PRO A 196 -10.57 -12.63 6.91
N ALA A 197 -11.02 -11.80 5.97
CA ALA A 197 -10.65 -11.91 4.56
C ALA A 197 -9.16 -11.63 4.33
N LEU A 198 -8.61 -10.62 5.01
CA LEU A 198 -7.19 -10.32 5.03
C LEU A 198 -6.36 -11.52 5.51
N ALA A 199 -6.78 -12.12 6.64
CA ALA A 199 -6.10 -13.26 7.23
C ALA A 199 -6.09 -14.48 6.29
N LEU A 200 -7.23 -14.77 5.63
CA LEU A 200 -7.33 -15.85 4.64
C LEU A 200 -6.33 -15.62 3.49
N GLY A 201 -6.29 -14.44 2.90
CA GLY A 201 -5.35 -14.12 1.82
C GLY A 201 -3.89 -14.17 2.27
N ALA A 202 -3.58 -13.61 3.42
CA ALA A 202 -2.22 -13.60 3.98
C ALA A 202 -1.72 -15.03 4.30
N LEU A 203 -2.56 -15.85 4.91
CA LEU A 203 -2.20 -17.24 5.27
C LEU A 203 -2.05 -18.12 4.04
N THR A 204 -2.93 -18.00 3.03
CA THR A 204 -2.81 -18.77 1.78
C THR A 204 -1.56 -18.39 1.00
N SER A 205 -1.10 -17.15 1.06
CA SER A 205 0.13 -16.69 0.39
C SER A 205 1.36 -17.50 0.80
N ARG A 206 1.42 -18.02 2.04
CA ARG A 206 2.58 -18.74 2.57
C ARG A 206 2.88 -20.05 1.85
N TRP A 207 1.84 -20.69 1.28
CA TRP A 207 2.01 -21.98 0.58
C TRP A 207 2.43 -21.80 -0.88
N VAL A 208 2.20 -20.61 -1.44
CA VAL A 208 2.35 -20.38 -2.88
C VAL A 208 3.47 -19.38 -3.22
N HIS A 209 3.92 -18.56 -2.26
CA HIS A 209 4.90 -17.49 -2.51
C HIS A 209 6.23 -17.96 -3.13
N HIS A 210 6.61 -19.25 -2.98
CA HIS A 210 7.79 -19.82 -3.64
C HIS A 210 7.56 -20.13 -5.13
N ARG A 211 6.30 -20.27 -5.55
CA ARG A 211 5.89 -20.68 -6.90
C ARG A 211 5.30 -19.54 -7.73
N VAL A 212 5.04 -18.40 -7.08
CA VAL A 212 4.48 -17.24 -7.76
C VAL A 212 5.57 -16.58 -8.61
N ASP A 213 5.34 -16.56 -9.91
CA ASP A 213 6.15 -15.81 -10.84
C ASP A 213 5.99 -14.30 -10.58
N GLY A 214 7.01 -13.71 -9.96
CA GLY A 214 6.99 -12.29 -9.54
C GLY A 214 6.75 -11.34 -10.71
N PRO A 215 7.43 -11.47 -11.88
CA PRO A 215 7.20 -10.64 -13.04
C PRO A 215 5.78 -10.70 -13.59
N VAL A 216 5.20 -11.90 -13.73
CA VAL A 216 3.82 -12.07 -14.22
C VAL A 216 2.83 -11.44 -13.23
N MET A 217 2.95 -11.75 -11.95
CA MET A 217 2.07 -11.19 -10.92
C MET A 217 2.17 -9.66 -10.88
N ARG A 218 3.39 -9.11 -10.98
CA ARG A 218 3.61 -7.67 -11.06
C ARG A 218 2.87 -7.07 -12.26
N GLY A 219 2.97 -7.68 -13.45
CA GLY A 219 2.26 -7.24 -14.65
C GLY A 219 0.74 -7.21 -14.45
N VAL A 220 0.17 -8.27 -13.89
CA VAL A 220 -1.26 -8.37 -13.59
C VAL A 220 -1.71 -7.27 -12.63
N VAL A 221 -0.98 -7.06 -11.52
CA VAL A 221 -1.31 -6.03 -10.52
C VAL A 221 -1.24 -4.63 -11.11
N LEU A 222 -0.20 -4.31 -11.89
CA LEU A 222 -0.03 -2.99 -12.49
C LEU A 222 -1.09 -2.72 -13.56
N THR A 223 -1.42 -3.71 -14.39
CA THR A 223 -2.51 -3.59 -15.37
C THR A 223 -3.86 -3.35 -14.66
N PHE A 224 -4.16 -4.14 -13.62
CA PHE A 224 -5.36 -3.93 -12.82
C PHE A 224 -5.39 -2.52 -12.19
N ALA A 225 -4.28 -2.05 -11.63
CA ALA A 225 -4.16 -0.74 -11.02
C ALA A 225 -4.41 0.39 -12.05
N ILE A 226 -3.84 0.28 -13.25
CA ILE A 226 -4.05 1.27 -14.32
C ILE A 226 -5.52 1.30 -14.74
N VAL A 227 -6.12 0.14 -15.03
CA VAL A 227 -7.52 0.06 -15.48
C VAL A 227 -8.46 0.58 -14.39
N SER A 228 -8.34 0.10 -13.17
CA SER A 228 -9.21 0.52 -12.06
C SER A 228 -9.01 1.97 -11.65
N GLY A 229 -7.77 2.47 -11.67
CA GLY A 229 -7.46 3.87 -11.45
C GLY A 229 -8.04 4.78 -12.56
N ALA A 230 -7.97 4.36 -13.83
CA ALA A 230 -8.59 5.08 -14.95
C ALA A 230 -10.11 5.13 -14.80
N VAL A 231 -10.76 4.02 -14.42
CA VAL A 231 -12.21 4.01 -14.13
C VAL A 231 -12.56 5.01 -13.05
N LEU A 232 -11.73 5.10 -12.00
CA LEU A 232 -11.94 6.04 -10.90
C LEU A 232 -11.80 7.49 -11.35
N LEU A 233 -10.86 7.79 -12.27
CA LEU A 233 -10.69 9.12 -12.87
C LEU A 233 -11.86 9.54 -13.75
N LEU A 234 -12.49 8.59 -14.44
CA LEU A 234 -13.64 8.86 -15.32
C LEU A 234 -14.95 9.08 -14.52
N ARG A 235 -15.00 8.66 -13.25
CA ARG A 235 -16.18 8.81 -12.38
C ARG A 235 -16.10 10.02 -11.43
N GLY A 236 -14.90 10.56 -11.17
CA GLY A 236 -14.66 11.71 -10.30
C GLY A 236 -14.55 12.99 -11.04
#